data_f62dd1a53a227942d66649380233102a
#
_entry.id   f62dd1a53a227942d66649380233102a
#
_cell.length_a   1.000
_cell.length_b   1.000
_cell.length_c   1.000
_cell.angle_alpha   90.00
_cell.angle_beta   90.00
_cell.angle_gamma   90.00
#
_symmetry.space_group_name_H-M   'P 1'
#
loop_
_entity.id
_entity.type
_entity.pdbx_description
1 polymer ?
#
loop_
_entity_poly.entity_id
_entity_poly.type
_entity_poly.pdbx_seq_one_letter_code
_entity_poly.pdbx_strand_id
1 'polypeptide(L)'
;MRTLLYSLVSAAVLALSGPALAKDKLTVYTYESFTADWGPGPVVKKEFEAECGCDVEFVSVADGVALLNRVKLEGASTKADIVLGLDTNLTADAKATGLFAPHGAVSDVDVPGGWSDDTFVPFDYGYFAVVYDTQKLKTPPKSLKELVEGSADDKIVIQDPRTSTPGLGLLLWVKSVYGDKAPEAWAKLKAKVLTVTPGWSEAYGLFTKGEAPMVLSYTTSPAYHMIAENTERYQAASFEEGEYLQIEVAGITTTGAKNPLAAKFMAFMTSPKFQDAIPETNWMFPAGKTDKPLNPAFGKLVKPTKTLLFSPEEVAANRKAWVDEWLAVMSR
;
A
#
# COMPACT_ATOMS: atom_id res chain seq x y z
N MET A 1 -7.69 67.78 -59.13
CA MET A 1 -7.25 67.21 -57.84
C MET A 1 -8.14 66.01 -57.59
N ARG A 2 -7.57 64.78 -57.72
CA ARG A 2 -8.23 63.48 -57.55
C ARG A 2 -7.83 62.91 -56.17
N THR A 3 -8.83 62.77 -55.30
CA THR A 3 -8.68 62.21 -53.99
C THR A 3 -8.95 60.68 -54.07
N LEU A 4 -7.90 59.85 -53.82
CA LEU A 4 -8.04 58.39 -53.69
C LEU A 4 -8.51 58.06 -52.26
N LEU A 5 -9.66 57.37 -52.13
CA LEU A 5 -10.08 56.68 -50.89
C LEU A 5 -9.46 55.28 -50.87
N TYR A 6 -8.67 54.98 -49.86
CA TYR A 6 -8.22 53.61 -49.51
C TYR A 6 -9.19 52.99 -48.54
N SER A 7 -9.90 51.97 -48.98
CA SER A 7 -10.74 51.13 -48.10
C SER A 7 -9.89 50.05 -47.47
N LEU A 8 -9.69 50.09 -46.14
CA LEU A 8 -9.12 49.01 -45.34
C LEU A 8 -10.18 47.92 -45.10
N VAL A 9 -9.98 46.76 -45.69
CA VAL A 9 -10.77 45.54 -45.35
C VAL A 9 -10.07 44.85 -44.19
N SER A 10 -10.62 44.94 -42.96
CA SER A 10 -10.18 44.19 -41.82
C SER A 10 -10.79 42.79 -41.89
N ALA A 11 -9.96 41.78 -42.17
CA ALA A 11 -10.36 40.38 -42.08
C ALA A 11 -10.36 39.97 -40.61
N ALA A 12 -11.55 39.80 -40.02
CA ALA A 12 -11.69 39.19 -38.69
C ALA A 12 -11.50 37.69 -38.79
N VAL A 13 -10.38 37.19 -38.25
CA VAL A 13 -10.15 35.75 -38.06
C VAL A 13 -10.95 35.29 -36.83
N LEU A 14 -12.11 34.69 -37.08
CA LEU A 14 -12.87 33.98 -36.06
C LEU A 14 -12.11 32.69 -35.71
N ALA A 15 -11.37 32.70 -34.58
CA ALA A 15 -10.85 31.51 -33.99
C ALA A 15 -12.02 30.65 -33.46
N LEU A 16 -12.36 29.60 -34.18
CA LEU A 16 -13.27 28.55 -33.73
C LEU A 16 -12.59 27.77 -32.59
N SER A 17 -12.76 28.25 -31.37
CA SER A 17 -12.50 27.40 -30.19
C SER A 17 -13.63 26.38 -30.12
N GLY A 18 -13.38 25.19 -30.68
CA GLY A 18 -14.27 24.05 -30.49
C GLY A 18 -14.41 23.75 -28.98
N PRO A 19 -15.55 23.20 -28.52
CA PRO A 19 -15.67 22.76 -27.14
C PRO A 19 -14.55 21.75 -26.85
N ALA A 20 -13.71 22.02 -25.85
CA ALA A 20 -12.79 21.04 -25.33
C ALA A 20 -13.66 19.88 -24.80
N LEU A 21 -13.62 18.74 -25.48
CA LEU A 21 -14.24 17.51 -24.98
C LEU A 21 -13.61 17.23 -23.63
N ALA A 22 -14.43 17.08 -22.59
CA ALA A 22 -13.97 16.63 -21.30
C ALA A 22 -13.29 15.27 -21.50
N LYS A 23 -12.07 15.12 -20.96
CA LYS A 23 -11.37 13.85 -21.02
C LYS A 23 -12.12 12.80 -20.22
N ASP A 24 -12.08 11.55 -20.70
CA ASP A 24 -12.56 10.42 -19.92
C ASP A 24 -11.81 10.36 -18.60
N LYS A 25 -12.50 10.01 -17.52
CA LYS A 25 -11.94 10.02 -16.16
C LYS A 25 -11.92 8.63 -15.56
N LEU A 26 -10.82 8.30 -14.89
CA LEU A 26 -10.68 7.12 -14.05
C LEU A 26 -10.51 7.54 -12.59
N THR A 27 -11.34 7.03 -11.69
CA THR A 27 -11.24 7.28 -10.25
C THR A 27 -10.67 6.07 -9.54
N VAL A 28 -9.50 6.24 -8.92
CA VAL A 28 -8.79 5.19 -8.18
C VAL A 28 -8.77 5.54 -6.70
N TYR A 29 -9.41 4.70 -5.87
CA TYR A 29 -9.30 4.81 -4.43
C TYR A 29 -8.05 4.07 -3.97
N THR A 30 -7.26 4.71 -3.10
CA THR A 30 -5.98 4.18 -2.64
C THR A 30 -5.61 4.71 -1.25
N TYR A 31 -4.35 4.59 -0.83
CA TYR A 31 -3.84 5.02 0.46
C TYR A 31 -2.90 6.22 0.36
N GLU A 32 -2.70 6.92 1.49
CA GLU A 32 -1.97 8.19 1.52
C GLU A 32 -0.55 8.12 0.99
N SER A 33 0.24 7.10 1.39
CA SER A 33 1.62 6.98 0.94
C SER A 33 1.74 6.70 -0.57
N PHE A 34 0.74 6.05 -1.19
CA PHE A 34 0.70 5.86 -2.64
C PHE A 34 0.60 7.21 -3.38
N THR A 35 -0.19 8.15 -2.84
CA THR A 35 -0.46 9.45 -3.47
C THR A 35 0.46 10.58 -3.04
N ALA A 36 1.35 10.33 -2.09
CA ALA A 36 2.33 11.31 -1.64
C ALA A 36 3.24 11.75 -2.81
N ASP A 37 3.83 12.94 -2.73
CA ASP A 37 4.72 13.46 -3.77
C ASP A 37 5.91 12.53 -4.07
N TRP A 38 6.36 11.80 -3.06
CA TRP A 38 7.42 10.80 -3.15
C TRP A 38 6.93 9.38 -3.46
N GLY A 39 5.61 9.14 -3.39
CA GLY A 39 4.98 7.85 -3.64
C GLY A 39 4.86 7.53 -5.14
N PRO A 40 4.34 6.34 -5.49
CA PRO A 40 4.22 5.93 -6.90
C PRO A 40 3.13 6.68 -7.67
N GLY A 41 2.13 7.23 -6.99
CA GLY A 41 0.95 7.87 -7.60
C GLY A 41 1.27 8.92 -8.65
N PRO A 42 2.16 9.90 -8.40
CA PRO A 42 2.51 10.91 -9.41
C PRO A 42 3.08 10.32 -10.69
N VAL A 43 3.96 9.32 -10.60
CA VAL A 43 4.56 8.64 -11.76
C VAL A 43 3.52 7.81 -12.50
N VAL A 44 2.77 7.00 -11.76
CA VAL A 44 1.69 6.13 -12.30
C VAL A 44 0.64 6.97 -13.03
N LYS A 45 0.18 8.07 -12.44
CA LYS A 45 -0.76 9.01 -13.05
C LYS A 45 -0.23 9.54 -14.37
N LYS A 46 0.99 10.08 -14.37
CA LYS A 46 1.61 10.66 -15.57
C LYS A 46 1.74 9.65 -16.70
N GLU A 47 2.24 8.45 -16.41
CA GLU A 47 2.46 7.41 -17.43
C GLU A 47 1.14 6.87 -17.99
N PHE A 48 0.15 6.63 -17.14
CA PHE A 48 -1.14 6.13 -17.61
C PHE A 48 -1.94 7.20 -18.37
N GLU A 49 -1.96 8.45 -17.91
CA GLU A 49 -2.62 9.56 -18.62
C GLU A 49 -2.02 9.82 -20.00
N ALA A 50 -0.70 9.64 -20.14
CA ALA A 50 -0.02 9.74 -21.44
C ALA A 50 -0.43 8.60 -22.40
N GLU A 51 -0.74 7.42 -21.86
CA GLU A 51 -1.14 6.26 -22.65
C GLU A 51 -2.62 6.30 -23.04
N CYS A 52 -3.51 6.66 -22.12
CA CYS A 52 -4.96 6.64 -22.35
C CYS A 52 -5.52 7.95 -22.95
N GLY A 53 -4.81 9.06 -22.82
CA GLY A 53 -5.35 10.40 -23.13
C GLY A 53 -6.48 10.84 -22.18
N CYS A 54 -6.58 10.21 -21.02
CA CYS A 54 -7.62 10.40 -20.01
C CYS A 54 -7.11 11.21 -18.81
N ASP A 55 -7.98 11.42 -17.80
CA ASP A 55 -7.61 11.97 -16.50
C ASP A 55 -7.74 10.90 -15.41
N VAL A 56 -6.72 10.75 -14.56
CA VAL A 56 -6.76 9.89 -13.37
C VAL A 56 -6.95 10.74 -12.12
N GLU A 57 -7.97 10.40 -11.35
CA GLU A 57 -8.18 10.96 -10.01
C GLU A 57 -7.87 9.93 -8.94
N PHE A 58 -6.86 10.21 -8.11
CA PHE A 58 -6.62 9.43 -6.89
C PHE A 58 -7.42 10.02 -5.73
N VAL A 59 -8.07 9.14 -4.97
CA VAL A 59 -8.76 9.50 -3.73
C VAL A 59 -8.21 8.63 -2.63
N SER A 60 -7.43 9.23 -1.71
CA SER A 60 -6.73 8.49 -0.68
C SER A 60 -7.45 8.50 0.67
N VAL A 61 -7.16 7.46 1.45
CA VAL A 61 -7.47 7.31 2.87
C VAL A 61 -6.19 6.88 3.59
N ALA A 62 -6.24 6.80 4.91
CA ALA A 62 -5.05 6.53 5.71
C ALA A 62 -4.29 5.27 5.29
N ASP A 63 -5.01 4.14 5.04
CA ASP A 63 -4.37 2.86 4.69
C ASP A 63 -5.42 1.84 4.16
N GLY A 64 -4.98 0.62 3.79
CA GLY A 64 -5.80 -0.37 3.06
C GLY A 64 -7.02 -0.88 3.81
N VAL A 65 -6.97 -1.06 5.15
CA VAL A 65 -8.18 -1.46 5.91
C VAL A 65 -9.20 -0.32 5.91
N ALA A 66 -8.78 0.93 6.07
CA ALA A 66 -9.65 2.10 5.96
C ALA A 66 -10.25 2.20 4.54
N LEU A 67 -9.47 1.83 3.53
CA LEU A 67 -9.90 1.80 2.13
C LEU A 67 -11.07 0.82 1.93
N LEU A 68 -10.95 -0.42 2.39
CA LEU A 68 -12.04 -1.40 2.33
C LEU A 68 -13.26 -0.94 3.12
N ASN A 69 -13.06 -0.37 4.32
CA ASN A 69 -14.16 0.15 5.14
C ASN A 69 -14.92 1.26 4.42
N ARG A 70 -14.23 2.16 3.73
CA ARG A 70 -14.83 3.22 2.91
C ARG A 70 -15.68 2.63 1.78
N VAL A 71 -15.15 1.68 1.02
CA VAL A 71 -15.88 1.02 -0.06
C VAL A 71 -17.13 0.31 0.46
N LYS A 72 -17.03 -0.39 1.61
CA LYS A 72 -18.19 -1.02 2.28
C LYS A 72 -19.25 0.01 2.68
N LEU A 73 -18.84 1.15 3.22
CA LEU A 73 -19.75 2.22 3.65
C LEU A 73 -20.48 2.87 2.47
N GLU A 74 -19.76 3.12 1.37
CA GLU A 74 -20.33 3.70 0.15
C GLU A 74 -21.23 2.70 -0.61
N GLY A 75 -20.93 1.40 -0.51
CA GLY A 75 -21.66 0.32 -1.16
C GLY A 75 -21.76 0.50 -2.67
N ALA A 76 -22.92 0.23 -3.26
CA ALA A 76 -23.16 0.37 -4.70
C ALA A 76 -23.09 1.82 -5.20
N SER A 77 -23.01 2.83 -4.32
CA SER A 77 -22.86 4.24 -4.67
C SER A 77 -21.41 4.72 -4.71
N THR A 78 -20.44 3.82 -4.51
CA THR A 78 -19.02 4.14 -4.59
C THR A 78 -18.66 4.82 -5.89
N LYS A 79 -17.77 5.79 -5.82
CA LYS A 79 -17.24 6.50 -6.99
C LYS A 79 -15.94 5.90 -7.50
N ALA A 80 -15.39 4.90 -6.79
CA ALA A 80 -14.20 4.21 -7.22
C ALA A 80 -14.48 3.37 -8.46
N ASP A 81 -13.71 3.56 -9.51
CA ASP A 81 -13.60 2.60 -10.61
C ASP A 81 -12.69 1.45 -10.19
N ILE A 82 -11.59 1.80 -9.51
CA ILE A 82 -10.57 0.86 -9.02
C ILE A 82 -10.32 1.14 -7.54
N VAL A 83 -10.09 0.06 -6.80
CA VAL A 83 -9.56 0.08 -5.43
C VAL A 83 -8.16 -0.53 -5.49
N LEU A 84 -7.13 0.25 -5.17
CA LEU A 84 -5.71 -0.12 -5.21
C LEU A 84 -5.11 0.02 -3.82
N GLY A 85 -4.54 -1.06 -3.26
CA GLY A 85 -3.92 -1.03 -1.94
C GLY A 85 -4.72 -1.79 -0.86
N LEU A 86 -5.58 -2.73 -1.26
CA LEU A 86 -5.94 -3.84 -0.39
C LEU A 86 -4.78 -4.83 -0.36
N ASP A 87 -4.79 -5.78 0.58
CA ASP A 87 -3.84 -6.88 0.59
C ASP A 87 -4.55 -8.24 0.62
N THR A 88 -3.77 -9.33 0.53
CA THR A 88 -4.29 -10.70 0.58
C THR A 88 -5.18 -10.95 1.79
N ASN A 89 -4.92 -10.33 2.93
CA ASN A 89 -5.70 -10.52 4.17
C ASN A 89 -7.11 -9.93 4.08
N LEU A 90 -7.36 -9.05 3.11
CA LEU A 90 -8.65 -8.36 2.92
C LEU A 90 -9.45 -8.89 1.72
N THR A 91 -8.85 -9.73 0.85
CA THR A 91 -9.49 -10.13 -0.42
C THR A 91 -10.78 -10.92 -0.24
N ALA A 92 -10.83 -11.87 0.68
CA ALA A 92 -12.04 -12.65 0.94
C ALA A 92 -13.18 -11.77 1.50
N ASP A 93 -12.86 -10.88 2.44
CA ASP A 93 -13.79 -9.88 2.96
C ASP A 93 -14.32 -8.94 1.87
N ALA A 94 -13.42 -8.50 0.98
CA ALA A 94 -13.77 -7.63 -0.14
C ALA A 94 -14.69 -8.34 -1.14
N LYS A 95 -14.37 -9.59 -1.53
CA LYS A 95 -15.23 -10.41 -2.39
C LYS A 95 -16.61 -10.63 -1.81
N ALA A 96 -16.69 -10.90 -0.50
CA ALA A 96 -17.97 -11.12 0.19
C ALA A 96 -18.92 -9.90 0.15
N THR A 97 -18.40 -8.70 -0.14
CA THR A 97 -19.24 -7.50 -0.32
C THR A 97 -20.07 -7.52 -1.60
N GLY A 98 -19.67 -8.27 -2.63
CA GLY A 98 -20.25 -8.22 -3.98
C GLY A 98 -19.99 -6.90 -4.72
N LEU A 99 -19.08 -6.06 -4.22
CA LEU A 99 -18.77 -4.74 -4.79
C LEU A 99 -17.63 -4.77 -5.81
N PHE A 100 -16.97 -5.91 -6.00
CA PHE A 100 -15.87 -6.09 -6.93
C PHE A 100 -16.28 -6.99 -8.10
N ALA A 101 -15.75 -6.71 -9.27
CA ALA A 101 -15.98 -7.45 -10.50
C ALA A 101 -14.72 -8.24 -10.88
N PRO A 102 -14.86 -9.35 -11.64
CA PRO A 102 -13.70 -10.02 -12.24
C PRO A 102 -12.89 -9.05 -13.10
N HIS A 103 -11.55 -9.09 -12.97
CA HIS A 103 -10.68 -8.17 -13.72
C HIS A 103 -10.54 -8.55 -15.21
N GLY A 104 -10.79 -9.80 -15.59
CA GLY A 104 -10.76 -10.28 -16.98
C GLY A 104 -9.38 -10.20 -17.66
N ALA A 105 -8.34 -9.80 -16.94
CA ALA A 105 -6.99 -9.67 -17.46
C ALA A 105 -6.17 -10.95 -17.21
N VAL A 106 -5.27 -11.27 -18.12
CA VAL A 106 -4.19 -12.24 -17.85
C VAL A 106 -3.06 -11.45 -17.17
N SER A 107 -2.80 -11.73 -15.92
CA SER A 107 -1.70 -11.11 -15.19
C SER A 107 -0.49 -12.04 -15.16
N ASP A 108 0.62 -11.60 -15.76
CA ASP A 108 1.93 -12.26 -15.64
C ASP A 108 2.63 -11.68 -14.38
N VAL A 109 2.19 -12.16 -13.21
CA VAL A 109 2.69 -11.72 -11.91
C VAL A 109 3.49 -12.84 -11.25
N ASP A 110 4.55 -12.46 -10.54
CA ASP A 110 5.43 -13.34 -9.78
C ASP A 110 5.49 -12.85 -8.33
N VAL A 111 4.72 -13.50 -7.48
CA VAL A 111 4.66 -13.21 -6.04
C VAL A 111 4.89 -14.49 -5.23
N PRO A 112 5.41 -14.40 -4.00
CA PRO A 112 5.61 -15.58 -3.14
C PRO A 112 4.33 -16.39 -2.96
N GLY A 113 4.39 -17.68 -3.28
CA GLY A 113 3.24 -18.59 -3.25
C GLY A 113 2.42 -18.64 -4.54
N GLY A 114 2.74 -17.82 -5.54
CA GLY A 114 2.00 -17.71 -6.79
C GLY A 114 0.69 -16.93 -6.63
N TRP A 115 -0.02 -16.73 -7.74
CA TRP A 115 -1.28 -15.99 -7.75
C TRP A 115 -2.32 -16.61 -8.68
N SER A 116 -3.57 -16.73 -8.20
CA SER A 116 -4.67 -17.29 -9.00
C SER A 116 -6.03 -16.73 -8.56
N ASP A 117 -6.15 -15.40 -8.54
CA ASP A 117 -7.39 -14.70 -8.19
C ASP A 117 -8.00 -14.07 -9.44
N ASP A 118 -9.31 -14.17 -9.65
CA ASP A 118 -10.03 -13.61 -10.81
C ASP A 118 -10.54 -12.18 -10.59
N THR A 119 -10.52 -11.71 -9.36
CA THR A 119 -11.07 -10.43 -8.93
C THR A 119 -9.99 -9.40 -8.63
N PHE A 120 -8.90 -9.84 -8.00
CA PHE A 120 -7.79 -8.99 -7.60
C PHE A 120 -6.50 -9.34 -8.33
N VAL A 121 -5.70 -8.31 -8.64
CA VAL A 121 -4.39 -8.43 -9.28
C VAL A 121 -3.33 -7.83 -8.38
N PRO A 122 -2.23 -8.55 -8.07
CA PRO A 122 -1.12 -8.01 -7.30
C PRO A 122 -0.37 -6.92 -8.07
N PHE A 123 0.14 -5.94 -7.34
CA PHE A 123 1.04 -4.95 -7.92
C PHE A 123 2.39 -4.86 -7.20
N ASP A 124 2.45 -5.26 -5.94
CA ASP A 124 3.70 -5.39 -5.19
C ASP A 124 3.56 -6.38 -4.03
N TYR A 125 4.69 -6.65 -3.37
CA TYR A 125 4.71 -7.44 -2.14
C TYR A 125 5.90 -7.07 -1.26
N GLY A 126 5.79 -7.42 0.02
CA GLY A 126 6.84 -7.31 1.00
C GLY A 126 6.52 -8.14 2.24
N TYR A 127 7.38 -8.05 3.24
CA TYR A 127 7.17 -8.73 4.51
C TYR A 127 7.18 -7.71 5.62
N PHE A 128 6.23 -7.80 6.55
CA PHE A 128 6.25 -6.94 7.73
C PHE A 128 7.50 -7.22 8.55
N ALA A 129 8.06 -6.15 9.08
CA ALA A 129 9.25 -6.22 9.94
C ALA A 129 9.24 -5.10 10.99
N VAL A 130 9.91 -5.34 12.08
CA VAL A 130 10.29 -4.29 13.02
C VAL A 130 11.52 -3.58 12.45
N VAL A 131 11.35 -2.33 12.02
CA VAL A 131 12.45 -1.48 11.58
C VAL A 131 12.98 -0.71 12.79
N TYR A 132 14.29 -0.63 12.92
CA TYR A 132 14.93 -0.02 14.08
C TYR A 132 16.08 0.93 13.69
N ASP A 133 16.33 1.91 14.58
CA ASP A 133 17.42 2.84 14.48
C ASP A 133 18.67 2.29 15.20
N THR A 134 19.71 1.92 14.44
CA THR A 134 20.95 1.35 14.98
C THR A 134 21.72 2.30 15.91
N GLN A 135 21.42 3.59 15.87
CA GLN A 135 22.02 4.56 16.82
C GLN A 135 21.36 4.50 18.19
N LYS A 136 20.05 4.14 18.23
CA LYS A 136 19.26 4.09 19.46
C LYS A 136 19.17 2.69 20.06
N LEU A 137 19.09 1.67 19.19
CA LEU A 137 18.95 0.27 19.59
C LEU A 137 20.10 -0.58 19.01
N LYS A 138 21.04 -0.97 19.88
CA LYS A 138 22.23 -1.77 19.45
C LYS A 138 21.95 -3.25 19.33
N THR A 139 20.96 -3.74 20.03
CA THR A 139 20.57 -5.16 20.03
C THR A 139 19.08 -5.24 19.73
N PRO A 140 18.70 -5.33 18.43
CA PRO A 140 17.29 -5.47 18.06
C PRO A 140 16.77 -6.85 18.48
N PRO A 141 15.44 -6.99 18.69
CA PRO A 141 14.82 -8.29 18.94
C PRO A 141 15.03 -9.23 17.74
N LYS A 142 15.29 -10.51 18.02
CA LYS A 142 15.49 -11.57 17.02
C LYS A 142 14.26 -12.47 16.87
N SER A 143 13.23 -12.21 17.63
CA SER A 143 11.98 -12.96 17.62
C SER A 143 10.82 -12.08 18.09
N LEU A 144 9.59 -12.48 17.78
CA LEU A 144 8.39 -11.87 18.38
C LEU A 144 8.41 -12.01 19.91
N LYS A 145 8.95 -13.13 20.40
CA LYS A 145 9.10 -13.36 21.85
C LYS A 145 10.01 -12.29 22.47
N GLU A 146 11.20 -12.05 21.90
CA GLU A 146 12.10 -11.00 22.39
C GLU A 146 11.50 -9.60 22.25
N LEU A 147 10.76 -9.32 21.18
CA LEU A 147 10.03 -8.08 21.03
C LEU A 147 9.01 -7.89 22.17
N VAL A 148 8.24 -8.94 22.46
CA VAL A 148 7.14 -8.89 23.46
C VAL A 148 7.71 -8.85 24.90
N GLU A 149 8.76 -9.64 25.20
CA GLU A 149 9.30 -9.82 26.56
C GLU A 149 10.49 -8.91 26.87
N GLY A 150 11.04 -8.19 25.89
CA GLY A 150 12.18 -7.28 26.08
C GLY A 150 11.86 -6.05 26.95
N SER A 151 12.85 -5.17 27.11
CA SER A 151 12.73 -3.96 27.92
C SER A 151 11.55 -3.07 27.51
N ALA A 152 10.80 -2.56 28.47
CA ALA A 152 9.72 -1.59 28.23
C ALA A 152 10.24 -0.23 27.73
N ASP A 153 11.54 0.04 27.87
CA ASP A 153 12.19 1.26 27.38
C ASP A 153 12.42 1.23 25.87
N ASP A 154 12.49 0.01 25.26
CA ASP A 154 12.62 -0.18 23.83
C ASP A 154 11.25 0.05 23.15
N LYS A 155 10.89 1.32 22.99
CA LYS A 155 9.58 1.73 22.47
C LYS A 155 9.43 1.41 20.97
N ILE A 156 8.19 1.09 20.60
CA ILE A 156 7.79 0.85 19.22
C ILE A 156 6.55 1.69 18.87
N VAL A 157 6.50 2.20 17.64
CA VAL A 157 5.29 2.76 17.05
C VAL A 157 4.66 1.68 16.18
N ILE A 158 3.36 1.47 16.34
CA ILE A 158 2.58 0.51 15.55
C ILE A 158 1.35 1.19 14.95
N GLN A 159 0.65 0.50 14.06
CA GLN A 159 -0.56 0.99 13.44
C GLN A 159 -1.80 0.26 13.96
N ASP A 160 -2.96 0.89 13.81
CA ASP A 160 -4.25 0.35 14.23
C ASP A 160 -4.74 -0.73 13.23
N PRO A 161 -5.00 -1.96 13.66
CA PRO A 161 -5.47 -3.03 12.79
C PRO A 161 -6.87 -2.79 12.19
N ARG A 162 -7.59 -1.78 12.68
CA ARG A 162 -8.94 -1.40 12.19
C ARG A 162 -8.88 -0.46 10.98
N THR A 163 -7.73 0.15 10.72
CA THR A 163 -7.56 1.16 9.66
C THR A 163 -6.37 0.89 8.75
N SER A 164 -5.32 0.19 9.25
CA SER A 164 -4.05 -0.02 8.58
C SER A 164 -3.81 -1.49 8.22
N THR A 165 -3.34 -1.75 6.99
CA THR A 165 -2.87 -3.08 6.58
C THR A 165 -1.63 -3.52 7.36
N PRO A 166 -0.58 -2.69 7.60
CA PRO A 166 0.48 -3.05 8.52
C PRO A 166 0.00 -3.35 9.94
N GLY A 167 -0.95 -2.56 10.47
CA GLY A 167 -1.53 -2.82 11.78
C GLY A 167 -2.25 -4.17 11.84
N LEU A 168 -3.04 -4.49 10.80
CA LEU A 168 -3.66 -5.81 10.66
C LEU A 168 -2.58 -6.90 10.50
N GLY A 169 -1.54 -6.65 9.71
CA GLY A 169 -0.41 -7.56 9.52
C GLY A 169 0.28 -7.94 10.82
N LEU A 170 0.53 -6.96 11.70
CA LEU A 170 1.10 -7.24 13.03
C LEU A 170 0.14 -8.07 13.89
N LEU A 171 -1.16 -7.76 13.84
CA LEU A 171 -2.17 -8.55 14.55
C LEU A 171 -2.10 -10.03 14.12
N LEU A 172 -2.07 -10.26 12.81
CA LEU A 172 -2.03 -11.60 12.22
C LEU A 172 -0.69 -12.28 12.50
N TRP A 173 0.42 -11.54 12.46
CA TRP A 173 1.75 -12.06 12.79
C TRP A 173 1.82 -12.55 14.24
N VAL A 174 1.37 -11.72 15.19
CA VAL A 174 1.27 -12.13 16.60
C VAL A 174 0.33 -13.34 16.75
N LYS A 175 -0.81 -13.34 16.08
CA LYS A 175 -1.78 -14.47 16.15
C LYS A 175 -1.19 -15.75 15.56
N SER A 176 -0.42 -15.67 14.47
CA SER A 176 0.22 -16.85 13.84
C SER A 176 1.28 -17.51 14.74
N VAL A 177 1.95 -16.72 15.59
CA VAL A 177 3.00 -17.23 16.49
C VAL A 177 2.44 -17.63 17.85
N TYR A 178 1.50 -16.87 18.41
CA TYR A 178 1.01 -17.10 19.76
C TYR A 178 -0.34 -17.84 19.85
N GLY A 179 -1.08 -17.92 18.73
CA GLY A 179 -2.40 -18.56 18.71
C GLY A 179 -3.33 -17.96 19.77
N ASP A 180 -3.90 -18.81 20.64
CA ASP A 180 -4.80 -18.39 21.72
C ASP A 180 -4.13 -17.59 22.84
N LYS A 181 -2.78 -17.58 22.87
CA LYS A 181 -1.99 -16.76 23.81
C LYS A 181 -1.70 -15.35 23.30
N ALA A 182 -2.20 -14.96 22.12
CA ALA A 182 -2.03 -13.62 21.57
C ALA A 182 -2.47 -12.50 22.54
N PRO A 183 -3.58 -12.59 23.30
CA PRO A 183 -3.94 -11.57 24.28
C PRO A 183 -2.87 -11.33 25.36
N GLU A 184 -2.19 -12.40 25.81
CA GLU A 184 -1.10 -12.29 26.78
C GLU A 184 0.14 -11.59 26.17
N ALA A 185 0.44 -11.91 24.90
CA ALA A 185 1.51 -11.25 24.17
C ALA A 185 1.22 -9.75 23.98
N TRP A 186 0.00 -9.40 23.61
CA TRP A 186 -0.45 -8.00 23.51
C TRP A 186 -0.37 -7.25 24.82
N ALA A 187 -0.76 -7.88 25.93
CA ALA A 187 -0.67 -7.26 27.26
C ALA A 187 0.77 -6.90 27.66
N LYS A 188 1.75 -7.72 27.27
CA LYS A 188 3.18 -7.43 27.47
C LYS A 188 3.67 -6.37 26.48
N LEU A 189 3.36 -6.51 25.19
CA LEU A 189 3.80 -5.59 24.14
C LEU A 189 3.26 -4.17 24.36
N LYS A 190 2.05 -4.03 24.91
CA LYS A 190 1.42 -2.73 25.21
C LYS A 190 2.33 -1.79 25.98
N ALA A 191 3.09 -2.29 26.97
CA ALA A 191 4.02 -1.46 27.75
C ALA A 191 5.13 -0.84 26.89
N LYS A 192 5.42 -1.42 25.72
CA LYS A 192 6.45 -0.94 24.76
C LYS A 192 5.84 -0.06 23.66
N VAL A 193 4.55 -0.12 23.42
CA VAL A 193 3.90 0.70 22.41
C VAL A 193 3.90 2.17 22.84
N LEU A 194 4.62 3.00 22.07
CA LEU A 194 4.64 4.44 22.29
C LEU A 194 3.30 5.06 21.89
N THR A 195 2.83 4.68 20.70
CA THR A 195 1.55 5.12 20.15
C THR A 195 1.05 4.16 19.08
N VAL A 196 -0.23 4.22 18.80
CA VAL A 196 -0.92 3.51 17.71
C VAL A 196 -1.45 4.54 16.73
N THR A 197 -0.96 4.52 15.50
CA THR A 197 -1.36 5.48 14.46
C THR A 197 -2.44 4.92 13.53
N PRO A 198 -3.23 5.75 12.85
CA PRO A 198 -4.25 5.28 11.92
C PRO A 198 -3.68 4.61 10.66
N GLY A 199 -2.46 4.98 10.24
CA GLY A 199 -1.80 4.47 9.05
C GLY A 199 -0.28 4.47 9.14
N TRP A 200 0.35 3.91 8.11
CA TRP A 200 1.81 3.73 8.05
C TRP A 200 2.57 5.05 7.98
N SER A 201 2.10 6.03 7.20
CA SER A 201 2.81 7.30 6.98
C SER A 201 3.10 8.04 8.28
N GLU A 202 2.12 8.12 9.18
CA GLU A 202 2.29 8.77 10.49
C GLU A 202 3.26 8.00 11.37
N ALA A 203 3.13 6.66 11.43
CA ALA A 203 4.02 5.81 12.24
C ALA A 203 5.47 5.96 11.82
N TYR A 204 5.72 5.85 10.52
CA TYR A 204 7.07 5.95 9.97
C TYR A 204 7.65 7.36 10.16
N GLY A 205 6.81 8.39 10.02
CA GLY A 205 7.18 9.78 10.29
C GLY A 205 7.61 10.03 11.74
N LEU A 206 6.93 9.43 12.73
CA LEU A 206 7.33 9.49 14.14
C LEU A 206 8.68 8.80 14.38
N PHE A 207 8.89 7.64 13.76
CA PHE A 207 10.14 6.89 13.85
C PHE A 207 11.32 7.68 13.27
N THR A 208 11.20 8.23 12.07
CA THR A 208 12.28 9.00 11.42
C THR A 208 12.58 10.32 12.15
N LYS A 209 11.60 10.92 12.83
CA LYS A 209 11.81 12.04 13.76
C LYS A 209 12.51 11.60 15.05
N GLY A 210 12.64 10.30 15.28
CA GLY A 210 13.32 9.75 16.42
C GLY A 210 12.50 9.67 17.71
N GLU A 211 11.18 9.67 17.63
CA GLU A 211 10.28 9.54 18.79
C GLU A 211 10.36 8.14 19.43
N ALA A 212 10.62 7.11 18.62
CA ALA A 212 10.83 5.74 19.09
C ALA A 212 12.05 5.10 18.40
N PRO A 213 12.73 4.14 19.07
CA PRO A 213 13.81 3.38 18.44
C PRO A 213 13.32 2.35 17.42
N MET A 214 12.05 1.98 17.42
CA MET A 214 11.47 0.97 16.54
C MET A 214 10.11 1.42 15.96
N VAL A 215 9.79 0.87 14.79
CA VAL A 215 8.49 1.03 14.12
C VAL A 215 8.12 -0.28 13.43
N LEU A 216 6.83 -0.61 13.38
CA LEU A 216 6.33 -1.63 12.47
C LEU A 216 6.35 -1.08 11.05
N SER A 217 7.04 -1.76 10.14
CA SER A 217 7.13 -1.45 8.73
C SER A 217 7.45 -2.71 7.93
N TYR A 218 8.41 -2.67 7.00
CA TYR A 218 8.72 -3.78 6.09
C TYR A 218 10.21 -4.11 6.07
N THR A 219 10.53 -5.33 5.69
CA THR A 219 11.92 -5.75 5.42
C THR A 219 12.56 -4.88 4.34
N THR A 220 11.77 -4.25 3.48
CA THR A 220 12.21 -3.40 2.38
C THR A 220 12.46 -1.94 2.78
N SER A 221 11.95 -1.47 3.91
CA SER A 221 12.08 -0.08 4.34
C SER A 221 13.51 0.45 4.41
N PRO A 222 14.53 -0.34 4.77
CA PRO A 222 15.92 0.14 4.76
C PRO A 222 16.42 0.57 3.37
N ALA A 223 15.84 0.05 2.28
CA ALA A 223 16.24 0.43 0.91
C ALA A 223 16.07 1.94 0.68
N TYR A 224 14.97 2.54 1.17
CA TYR A 224 14.76 3.99 1.12
C TYR A 224 15.95 4.75 1.68
N HIS A 225 16.36 4.43 2.88
CA HIS A 225 17.45 5.15 3.55
C HIS A 225 18.80 4.93 2.88
N MET A 226 19.05 3.71 2.36
CA MET A 226 20.27 3.42 1.63
C MET A 226 20.35 4.17 0.30
N ILE A 227 19.22 4.31 -0.41
CA ILE A 227 19.17 4.89 -1.77
C ILE A 227 18.98 6.41 -1.70
N ALA A 228 17.96 6.89 -0.98
CA ALA A 228 17.59 8.30 -0.97
C ALA A 228 18.39 9.13 0.03
N GLU A 229 18.79 8.55 1.16
CA GLU A 229 19.49 9.25 2.25
C GLU A 229 20.96 8.84 2.39
N ASN A 230 21.42 7.85 1.60
CA ASN A 230 22.78 7.32 1.64
C ASN A 230 23.23 6.91 3.06
N THR A 231 22.35 6.23 3.80
CA THR A 231 22.62 5.78 5.16
C THR A 231 22.13 4.34 5.40
N GLU A 232 22.88 3.57 6.18
CA GLU A 232 22.51 2.25 6.67
C GLU A 232 22.07 2.29 8.16
N ARG A 233 21.74 3.47 8.67
CA ARG A 233 21.31 3.67 10.07
C ARG A 233 20.06 2.89 10.42
N TYR A 234 19.12 2.79 9.50
CA TYR A 234 17.85 2.12 9.73
C TYR A 234 17.88 0.74 9.13
N GLN A 235 17.57 -0.26 9.95
CA GLN A 235 17.63 -1.68 9.59
C GLN A 235 16.34 -2.39 9.94
N ALA A 236 16.05 -3.50 9.29
CA ALA A 236 14.95 -4.40 9.64
C ALA A 236 15.47 -5.53 10.53
N ALA A 237 14.76 -5.86 11.59
CA ALA A 237 15.05 -7.02 12.41
C ALA A 237 14.56 -8.30 11.70
N SER A 238 15.34 -9.37 11.77
CA SER A 238 14.95 -10.69 11.27
C SER A 238 14.50 -11.55 12.45
N PHE A 239 13.32 -12.16 12.31
CA PHE A 239 12.71 -12.93 13.37
C PHE A 239 12.81 -14.45 13.12
N GLU A 240 13.12 -15.20 14.17
CA GLU A 240 13.30 -16.67 14.11
C GLU A 240 11.99 -17.40 13.74
N GLU A 241 10.85 -16.84 14.11
CA GLU A 241 9.54 -17.42 13.77
C GLU A 241 9.19 -17.21 12.29
N GLY A 242 9.89 -16.32 11.59
CA GLY A 242 9.63 -15.85 10.23
C GLY A 242 8.87 -14.53 10.20
N GLU A 243 8.74 -13.96 9.01
CA GLU A 243 8.06 -12.71 8.75
C GLU A 243 6.71 -12.96 8.06
N TYR A 244 5.72 -12.11 8.37
CA TYR A 244 4.40 -12.20 7.78
C TYR A 244 4.38 -11.50 6.42
N LEU A 245 3.95 -12.23 5.38
CA LEU A 245 3.89 -11.75 4.00
C LEU A 245 2.71 -10.81 3.80
N GLN A 246 2.94 -9.72 3.08
CA GLN A 246 1.91 -8.88 2.47
C GLN A 246 2.06 -8.92 0.96
N ILE A 247 0.96 -9.16 0.24
CA ILE A 247 0.84 -8.96 -1.19
C ILE A 247 -0.25 -7.92 -1.39
N GLU A 248 0.11 -6.73 -1.91
CA GLU A 248 -0.85 -5.69 -2.19
C GLU A 248 -1.52 -5.92 -3.54
N VAL A 249 -2.82 -5.63 -3.58
CA VAL A 249 -3.67 -5.92 -4.74
C VAL A 249 -4.55 -4.75 -5.12
N ALA A 250 -4.94 -4.72 -6.39
CA ALA A 250 -5.99 -3.86 -6.89
C ALA A 250 -7.17 -4.68 -7.43
N GLY A 251 -8.37 -4.10 -7.39
CA GLY A 251 -9.58 -4.68 -7.94
C GLY A 251 -10.47 -3.65 -8.61
N ILE A 252 -11.19 -4.06 -9.63
CA ILE A 252 -12.20 -3.24 -10.32
C ILE A 252 -13.51 -3.33 -9.50
N THR A 253 -14.13 -2.20 -9.20
CA THR A 253 -15.46 -2.22 -8.57
C THR A 253 -16.54 -2.60 -9.59
N THR A 254 -17.72 -3.06 -9.11
CA THR A 254 -18.88 -3.33 -9.99
C THR A 254 -19.36 -2.06 -10.73
N THR A 255 -19.13 -0.88 -10.14
CA THR A 255 -19.37 0.41 -10.79
C THR A 255 -18.30 0.67 -11.86
N GLY A 256 -17.03 0.47 -11.51
CA GLY A 256 -15.87 0.67 -12.38
C GLY A 256 -15.81 -0.29 -13.57
N ALA A 257 -16.43 -1.48 -13.48
CA ALA A 257 -16.54 -2.40 -14.61
C ALA A 257 -17.27 -1.82 -15.84
N LYS A 258 -18.00 -0.74 -15.65
CA LYS A 258 -18.65 0.00 -16.74
C LYS A 258 -17.73 1.06 -17.38
N ASN A 259 -16.61 1.37 -16.76
CA ASN A 259 -15.61 2.30 -17.26
C ASN A 259 -14.51 1.53 -18.02
N PRO A 260 -14.39 1.69 -19.34
CA PRO A 260 -13.39 0.96 -20.13
C PRO A 260 -11.94 1.28 -19.73
N LEU A 261 -11.71 2.40 -19.03
CA LEU A 261 -10.39 2.75 -18.50
C LEU A 261 -9.95 1.84 -17.35
N ALA A 262 -10.90 1.24 -16.61
CA ALA A 262 -10.56 0.36 -15.49
C ALA A 262 -9.80 -0.88 -15.95
N ALA A 263 -10.28 -1.59 -16.99
CA ALA A 263 -9.58 -2.74 -17.54
C ALA A 263 -8.20 -2.36 -18.14
N LYS A 264 -8.10 -1.18 -18.77
CA LYS A 264 -6.82 -0.66 -19.29
C LYS A 264 -5.83 -0.38 -18.16
N PHE A 265 -6.29 0.19 -17.06
CA PHE A 265 -5.43 0.46 -15.90
C PHE A 265 -4.95 -0.83 -15.23
N MET A 266 -5.80 -1.84 -15.10
CA MET A 266 -5.38 -3.15 -14.57
C MET A 266 -4.30 -3.80 -15.44
N ALA A 267 -4.41 -3.71 -16.76
CA ALA A 267 -3.37 -4.18 -17.69
C ALA A 267 -2.09 -3.35 -17.59
N PHE A 268 -2.21 -2.02 -17.49
CA PHE A 268 -1.08 -1.11 -17.28
C PHE A 268 -0.36 -1.40 -15.95
N MET A 269 -1.09 -1.72 -14.88
CA MET A 269 -0.54 -1.99 -13.56
C MET A 269 0.44 -3.17 -13.56
N THR A 270 0.24 -4.16 -14.43
CA THR A 270 1.16 -5.31 -14.58
C THR A 270 2.26 -5.07 -15.62
N SER A 271 2.26 -3.91 -16.29
CA SER A 271 3.29 -3.55 -17.27
C SER A 271 4.59 -3.06 -16.61
N PRO A 272 5.75 -3.18 -17.29
CA PRO A 272 7.01 -2.66 -16.79
C PRO A 272 6.98 -1.16 -16.44
N LYS A 273 6.18 -0.35 -17.14
CA LYS A 273 6.06 1.10 -16.85
C LYS A 273 5.54 1.37 -15.42
N PHE A 274 4.56 0.59 -14.98
CA PHE A 274 4.07 0.69 -13.61
C PHE A 274 5.04 0.01 -12.64
N GLN A 275 5.49 -1.20 -12.97
CA GLN A 275 6.30 -2.04 -12.09
C GLN A 275 7.69 -1.45 -11.83
N ASP A 276 8.27 -0.71 -12.77
CA ASP A 276 9.54 0.02 -12.59
C ASP A 276 9.44 1.16 -11.56
N ALA A 277 8.25 1.67 -11.30
CA ALA A 277 8.06 2.72 -10.29
C ALA A 277 8.06 2.15 -8.86
N ILE A 278 7.58 0.93 -8.68
CA ILE A 278 7.33 0.34 -7.35
C ILE A 278 8.58 0.29 -6.46
N PRO A 279 9.75 -0.23 -6.89
CA PRO A 279 10.88 -0.43 -5.99
C PRO A 279 11.39 0.84 -5.30
N GLU A 280 11.41 1.97 -6.00
CA GLU A 280 12.03 3.21 -5.50
C GLU A 280 11.02 4.32 -5.17
N THR A 281 9.71 4.03 -5.20
CA THR A 281 8.67 4.96 -4.77
C THR A 281 7.71 4.34 -3.76
N ASN A 282 7.34 3.06 -3.91
CA ASN A 282 6.56 2.32 -2.89
C ASN A 282 7.45 1.52 -1.92
N TRP A 283 8.74 1.39 -2.27
CA TRP A 283 9.74 0.66 -1.45
C TRP A 283 9.33 -0.78 -1.17
N MET A 284 8.73 -1.43 -2.16
CA MET A 284 8.27 -2.81 -2.13
C MET A 284 8.90 -3.59 -3.29
N PHE A 285 8.80 -4.92 -3.27
CA PHE A 285 9.16 -5.73 -4.42
C PHE A 285 8.05 -5.66 -5.47
N PRO A 286 8.37 -5.45 -6.76
CA PRO A 286 7.37 -5.45 -7.81
C PRO A 286 6.75 -6.84 -7.97
N ALA A 287 5.44 -6.91 -8.23
CA ALA A 287 4.75 -8.17 -8.49
C ALA A 287 4.85 -8.62 -9.95
N GLY A 288 5.18 -7.72 -10.87
CA GLY A 288 5.34 -7.98 -12.30
C GLY A 288 6.78 -7.79 -12.77
N LYS A 289 6.98 -7.98 -14.08
CA LYS A 289 8.28 -7.75 -14.72
C LYS A 289 8.62 -6.26 -14.74
N THR A 290 9.89 -5.97 -14.49
CA THR A 290 10.49 -4.65 -14.65
C THR A 290 11.40 -4.62 -15.87
N ASP A 291 11.50 -3.47 -16.55
CA ASP A 291 12.51 -3.24 -17.59
C ASP A 291 13.86 -2.87 -16.97
N LYS A 292 13.84 -2.32 -15.76
CA LYS A 292 15.05 -1.93 -15.00
C LYS A 292 15.40 -3.00 -13.96
N PRO A 293 16.68 -3.31 -13.75
CA PRO A 293 17.09 -4.15 -12.63
C PRO A 293 16.78 -3.45 -11.31
N LEU A 294 16.48 -4.22 -10.27
CA LEU A 294 16.37 -3.67 -8.92
C LEU A 294 17.67 -3.02 -8.47
N ASN A 295 17.57 -1.93 -7.75
CA ASN A 295 18.72 -1.28 -7.14
C ASN A 295 19.50 -2.27 -6.26
N PRO A 296 20.84 -2.28 -6.30
CA PRO A 296 21.67 -3.18 -5.48
C PRO A 296 21.37 -3.16 -3.97
N ALA A 297 20.82 -2.06 -3.45
CA ALA A 297 20.39 -1.97 -2.05
C ALA A 297 19.34 -3.04 -1.68
N PHE A 298 18.45 -3.42 -2.60
CA PHE A 298 17.50 -4.52 -2.37
C PHE A 298 18.19 -5.87 -2.12
N GLY A 299 19.38 -6.07 -2.66
CA GLY A 299 20.18 -7.27 -2.39
C GLY A 299 20.75 -7.36 -0.96
N LYS A 300 20.80 -6.24 -0.24
CA LYS A 300 21.27 -6.15 1.16
C LYS A 300 20.15 -6.33 2.21
N LEU A 301 18.89 -6.32 1.78
CA LEU A 301 17.74 -6.40 2.68
C LEU A 301 17.68 -7.77 3.38
N VAL A 302 17.07 -7.75 4.58
CA VAL A 302 16.74 -8.98 5.31
C VAL A 302 15.85 -9.86 4.43
N LYS A 303 16.25 -11.13 4.29
CA LYS A 303 15.47 -12.14 3.59
C LYS A 303 14.78 -13.02 4.63
N PRO A 304 13.45 -13.09 4.62
CA PRO A 304 12.71 -13.97 5.51
C PRO A 304 13.20 -15.42 5.40
N THR A 305 13.47 -16.05 6.54
CA THR A 305 13.83 -17.47 6.59
C THR A 305 12.61 -18.37 6.47
N LYS A 306 11.46 -17.84 6.88
CA LYS A 306 10.16 -18.50 6.82
C LYS A 306 9.08 -17.47 6.53
N THR A 307 8.19 -17.78 5.60
CA THR A 307 7.00 -16.98 5.31
C THR A 307 5.85 -17.42 6.20
N LEU A 308 5.24 -16.47 6.90
CA LEU A 308 3.98 -16.64 7.62
C LEU A 308 2.88 -15.97 6.83
N LEU A 309 1.75 -16.65 6.69
CA LEU A 309 0.56 -16.13 6.00
C LEU A 309 -0.65 -16.99 6.36
N PHE A 310 -1.73 -16.39 6.80
CA PHE A 310 -3.04 -17.04 6.87
C PHE A 310 -3.72 -17.02 5.50
N SER A 311 -4.62 -17.96 5.26
CA SER A 311 -5.47 -17.86 4.07
C SER A 311 -6.44 -16.68 4.19
N PRO A 312 -6.83 -16.04 3.06
CA PRO A 312 -7.80 -14.95 3.08
C PRO A 312 -9.12 -15.33 3.78
N GLU A 313 -9.58 -16.57 3.59
CA GLU A 313 -10.81 -17.11 4.19
C GLU A 313 -10.68 -17.23 5.71
N GLU A 314 -9.53 -17.68 6.21
CA GLU A 314 -9.27 -17.78 7.65
C GLU A 314 -9.26 -16.41 8.30
N VAL A 315 -8.61 -15.42 7.64
CA VAL A 315 -8.61 -14.03 8.11
C VAL A 315 -10.04 -13.49 8.12
N ALA A 316 -10.79 -13.62 7.03
CA ALA A 316 -12.17 -13.13 6.95
C ALA A 316 -13.07 -13.72 8.03
N ALA A 317 -12.91 -15.03 8.34
CA ALA A 317 -13.69 -15.70 9.38
C ALA A 317 -13.37 -15.23 10.80
N ASN A 318 -12.13 -14.83 11.08
CA ASN A 318 -11.63 -14.60 12.44
C ASN A 318 -11.26 -13.14 12.74
N ARG A 319 -11.03 -12.30 11.72
CA ARG A 319 -10.49 -10.94 11.88
C ARG A 319 -11.25 -10.12 12.91
N LYS A 320 -12.58 -10.18 12.88
CA LYS A 320 -13.39 -9.42 13.84
C LYS A 320 -13.08 -9.83 15.28
N ALA A 321 -13.06 -11.13 15.56
CA ALA A 321 -12.78 -11.64 16.90
C ALA A 321 -11.36 -11.29 17.36
N TRP A 322 -10.37 -11.43 16.46
CA TRP A 322 -8.97 -11.09 16.77
C TRP A 322 -8.76 -9.59 17.01
N VAL A 323 -9.46 -8.74 16.26
CA VAL A 323 -9.45 -7.27 16.50
C VAL A 323 -10.13 -6.95 17.84
N ASP A 324 -11.23 -7.60 18.19
CA ASP A 324 -11.92 -7.40 19.47
C ASP A 324 -11.03 -7.85 20.65
N GLU A 325 -10.28 -8.96 20.53
CA GLU A 325 -9.26 -9.40 21.50
C GLU A 325 -8.17 -8.33 21.69
N TRP A 326 -7.63 -7.81 20.56
CA TRP A 326 -6.62 -6.76 20.58
C TRP A 326 -7.12 -5.50 21.29
N LEU A 327 -8.34 -5.05 20.94
CA LEU A 327 -8.97 -3.88 21.55
C LEU A 327 -9.17 -4.05 23.06
N ALA A 328 -9.62 -5.23 23.49
CA ALA A 328 -9.84 -5.51 24.91
C ALA A 328 -8.57 -5.36 25.74
N VAL A 329 -7.41 -5.56 25.14
CA VAL A 329 -6.11 -5.38 25.79
C VAL A 329 -5.56 -3.95 25.60
N MET A 330 -5.55 -3.47 24.36
CA MET A 330 -4.85 -2.23 24.02
C MET A 330 -5.58 -0.96 24.47
N SER A 331 -6.92 -0.99 24.60
CA SER A 331 -7.73 0.16 25.01
C SER A 331 -7.87 0.38 26.52
N ARG A 332 -7.36 -0.52 27.34
CA ARG A 332 -7.39 -0.40 28.83
C ARG A 332 -6.14 0.38 29.36
#